data_01c1fb2d3dc767f287c121223bdbe2c0
#
_entry.id   01c1fb2d3dc767f287c121223bdbe2c0
#
_cell.length_a   1.000
_cell.length_b   1.000
_cell.length_c   1.000
_cell.angle_alpha   90.00
_cell.angle_beta   90.00
_cell.angle_gamma   90.00
#
_symmetry.space_group_name_H-M   'P 1'
#
loop_
_entity.id
_entity.type
_entity.pdbx_description
1 polymer ?
#
loop_
_entity_poly.entity_id
_entity_poly.type
_entity_poly.pdbx_seq_one_letter_code
_entity_poly.pdbx_strand_id
1 'polypeptide(L)'
;KINFKIKEIEESHNYFYLDKKKIDFLKWVSKYNFISFGLALKLMIANVKFLEPNIVYKYIVRKNLDINLTNKQKIFIKEVKGASFEEQKNILSNYSKSFIDNIIDKNIIEKKVYKEKPNLKLDWQKIKLKKLSLQQDAVYNKILEKINKKKYKPIFLDGVTGSGKTEVYFKLIKHFLFNKKQVLVLIPEIALSKQWISRFYNAFKFYPLVWNSKVNQSKKKKIWQDIIEGKINVVVGARSAIFLPFSKLGITIIDEENDISYKQEENPIYNARDMAVVKSKINLSDIVLVSATPSLETYNNTKNKKYDYCKLTDR
;
A
#
# COMPACT_ATOMS: atom_id res chain seq x y z
N LYS A 1 31.59 7.20 -31.46
CA LYS A 1 31.74 6.68 -30.05
C LYS A 1 31.31 7.79 -29.12
N ILE A 2 30.19 7.64 -28.43
CA ILE A 2 29.75 8.58 -27.40
C ILE A 2 30.48 8.16 -26.14
N ASN A 3 31.44 8.96 -25.69
CA ASN A 3 32.19 8.73 -24.44
C ASN A 3 31.26 9.16 -23.26
N PHE A 4 30.46 8.23 -22.76
CA PHE A 4 29.81 8.42 -21.47
C PHE A 4 30.84 8.18 -20.36
N LYS A 5 31.08 9.18 -19.53
CA LYS A 5 31.83 9.00 -18.27
C LYS A 5 30.94 8.17 -17.33
N ILE A 6 31.32 6.94 -17.06
CA ILE A 6 30.65 6.09 -16.08
C ILE A 6 30.87 6.76 -14.72
N LYS A 7 29.78 7.12 -14.04
CA LYS A 7 29.85 7.61 -12.67
C LYS A 7 30.04 6.43 -11.72
N GLU A 8 30.88 6.63 -10.73
CA GLU A 8 31.05 5.67 -9.64
C GLU A 8 29.77 5.59 -8.79
N ILE A 9 29.59 4.45 -8.10
CA ILE A 9 28.51 4.28 -7.14
C ILE A 9 28.86 5.11 -5.90
N GLU A 10 28.13 6.20 -5.68
CA GLU A 10 28.36 7.11 -4.55
C GLU A 10 27.85 6.49 -3.22
N GLU A 11 26.75 5.74 -3.25
CA GLU A 11 26.13 5.16 -2.06
C GLU A 11 25.34 3.89 -2.41
N SER A 12 25.36 2.90 -1.52
CA SER A 12 24.49 1.72 -1.61
C SER A 12 23.53 1.65 -0.41
N HIS A 13 22.23 1.53 -0.69
CA HIS A 13 21.20 1.42 0.33
C HIS A 13 20.90 -0.05 0.64
N ASN A 14 21.25 -0.51 1.84
CA ASN A 14 21.07 -1.91 2.26
C ASN A 14 19.76 -2.19 3.00
N TYR A 15 18.91 -1.18 3.18
CA TYR A 15 17.67 -1.32 3.97
C TYR A 15 16.51 -1.88 3.18
N PHE A 16 16.39 -1.52 1.91
CA PHE A 16 15.32 -1.96 1.03
C PHE A 16 15.90 -2.42 -0.30
N TYR A 17 15.48 -3.59 -0.74
CA TYR A 17 15.85 -4.13 -2.05
C TYR A 17 14.62 -4.48 -2.86
N LEU A 18 14.75 -4.36 -4.16
CA LEU A 18 13.73 -4.81 -5.11
C LEU A 18 14.02 -6.27 -5.46
N ASP A 19 13.12 -7.15 -5.06
CA ASP A 19 13.17 -8.55 -5.47
C ASP A 19 13.00 -8.72 -6.99
N LYS A 20 13.31 -9.91 -7.50
CA LYS A 20 13.23 -10.24 -8.92
C LYS A 20 11.87 -9.88 -9.53
N LYS A 21 10.76 -10.15 -8.82
CA LYS A 21 9.41 -9.87 -9.33
C LYS A 21 9.16 -8.38 -9.57
N LYS A 22 9.64 -7.53 -8.65
CA LYS A 22 9.54 -6.06 -8.80
C LYS A 22 10.40 -5.56 -9.97
N ILE A 23 11.61 -6.10 -10.10
CA ILE A 23 12.52 -5.78 -11.22
C ILE A 23 11.90 -6.23 -12.55
N ASP A 24 11.37 -7.44 -12.63
CA ASP A 24 10.75 -7.98 -13.84
C ASP A 24 9.51 -7.16 -14.24
N PHE A 25 8.71 -6.75 -13.26
CA PHE A 25 7.59 -5.84 -13.52
C PHE A 25 8.06 -4.50 -14.09
N LEU A 26 9.07 -3.87 -13.47
CA LEU A 26 9.61 -2.58 -13.96
C LEU A 26 10.25 -2.71 -15.36
N LYS A 27 10.95 -3.80 -15.64
CA LYS A 27 11.48 -4.09 -16.97
C LYS A 27 10.37 -4.22 -18.01
N TRP A 28 9.27 -4.89 -17.64
CA TRP A 28 8.12 -5.00 -18.50
C TRP A 28 7.45 -3.64 -18.74
N VAL A 29 7.24 -2.84 -17.67
CA VAL A 29 6.71 -1.47 -17.77
C VAL A 29 7.55 -0.61 -18.70
N SER A 30 8.87 -0.65 -18.55
CA SER A 30 9.82 0.08 -19.40
C SER A 30 9.64 -0.28 -20.88
N LYS A 31 9.60 -1.58 -21.20
CA LYS A 31 9.45 -2.06 -22.58
C LYS A 31 8.08 -1.76 -23.17
N TYR A 32 7.02 -2.01 -22.41
CA TYR A 32 5.64 -1.87 -22.88
C TYR A 32 5.26 -0.41 -23.15
N ASN A 33 5.74 0.52 -22.32
CA ASN A 33 5.45 1.95 -22.47
C ASN A 33 6.56 2.73 -23.19
N PHE A 34 7.57 2.06 -23.76
CA PHE A 34 8.70 2.69 -24.47
C PHE A 34 9.40 3.79 -23.63
N ILE A 35 9.59 3.55 -22.35
CA ILE A 35 10.28 4.47 -21.43
C ILE A 35 11.58 3.85 -20.92
N SER A 36 12.53 4.68 -20.47
CA SER A 36 13.75 4.18 -19.86
C SER A 36 13.46 3.41 -18.57
N PHE A 37 14.30 2.42 -18.22
CA PHE A 37 14.17 1.68 -16.97
C PHE A 37 14.26 2.61 -15.74
N GLY A 38 15.12 3.65 -15.80
CA GLY A 38 15.21 4.66 -14.73
C GLY A 38 13.90 5.42 -14.51
N LEU A 39 13.14 5.72 -15.59
CA LEU A 39 11.83 6.35 -15.47
C LEU A 39 10.79 5.39 -14.91
N ALA A 40 10.81 4.12 -15.31
CA ALA A 40 9.96 3.08 -14.72
C ALA A 40 10.26 2.90 -13.22
N LEU A 41 11.55 2.94 -12.83
CA LEU A 41 11.97 2.86 -11.44
C LEU A 41 11.44 4.05 -10.62
N LYS A 42 11.44 5.26 -11.17
CA LYS A 42 10.86 6.46 -10.52
C LYS A 42 9.36 6.34 -10.23
N LEU A 43 8.61 5.56 -11.01
CA LEU A 43 7.20 5.28 -10.69
C LEU A 43 7.05 4.48 -9.40
N MET A 44 8.01 3.59 -9.09
CA MET A 44 7.99 2.78 -7.87
C MET A 44 8.70 3.49 -6.70
N ILE A 45 9.84 4.13 -6.98
CA ILE A 45 10.66 4.85 -5.99
C ILE A 45 10.63 6.33 -6.36
N ALA A 46 9.57 7.02 -5.93
CA ALA A 46 9.35 8.42 -6.30
C ALA A 46 10.43 9.38 -5.76
N ASN A 47 11.13 8.99 -4.70
CA ASN A 47 12.19 9.78 -4.08
C ASN A 47 13.23 8.86 -3.44
N VAL A 48 14.53 9.15 -3.65
CA VAL A 48 15.65 8.39 -3.05
C VAL A 48 15.52 8.30 -1.53
N LYS A 49 15.01 9.35 -0.88
CA LYS A 49 14.74 9.36 0.57
C LYS A 49 13.81 8.23 1.05
N PHE A 50 13.06 7.57 0.14
CA PHE A 50 12.23 6.42 0.51
C PHE A 50 13.09 5.20 0.87
N LEU A 51 14.31 5.14 0.35
CA LEU A 51 15.28 4.08 0.64
C LEU A 51 16.04 4.27 1.97
N GLU A 52 15.99 5.48 2.54
CA GLU A 52 16.56 5.75 3.85
C GLU A 52 15.64 5.20 4.94
N PRO A 53 16.18 4.45 5.92
CA PRO A 53 15.35 3.90 6.98
C PRO A 53 14.64 5.00 7.77
N ASN A 54 13.43 4.72 8.18
CA ASN A 54 12.70 5.58 9.11
C ASN A 54 13.14 5.21 10.53
N ILE A 55 14.31 5.75 10.94
CA ILE A 55 14.84 5.47 12.27
C ILE A 55 14.06 6.32 13.27
N VAL A 56 13.30 5.68 14.11
CA VAL A 56 12.56 6.31 15.20
C VAL A 56 13.33 6.04 16.48
N TYR A 57 13.52 7.06 17.29
CA TYR A 57 14.26 6.93 18.53
C TYR A 57 13.32 7.00 19.73
N LYS A 58 13.55 6.09 20.68
CA LYS A 58 13.06 6.23 22.06
C LYS A 58 14.19 6.83 22.88
N TYR A 59 13.83 7.79 23.73
CA TYR A 59 14.80 8.46 24.60
C TYR A 59 14.76 7.82 25.98
N ILE A 60 15.94 7.50 26.48
CA ILE A 60 16.11 6.87 27.80
C ILE A 60 16.92 7.80 28.67
N VAL A 61 16.41 8.12 29.84
CA VAL A 61 17.11 8.92 30.86
C VAL A 61 18.18 8.06 31.50
N ARG A 62 19.42 8.53 31.54
CA ARG A 62 20.52 7.83 32.23
C ARG A 62 20.36 7.86 33.76
N LYS A 63 20.81 6.82 34.43
CA LYS A 63 20.56 6.64 35.88
C LYS A 63 21.48 7.49 36.77
N ASN A 64 22.72 7.78 36.35
CA ASN A 64 23.69 8.53 37.14
C ASN A 64 23.91 9.91 36.52
N LEU A 65 23.20 10.91 37.03
CA LEU A 65 23.31 12.30 36.58
C LEU A 65 24.00 13.12 37.67
N ASP A 66 25.33 13.15 37.64
CA ASP A 66 26.16 14.06 38.45
C ASP A 66 26.30 15.44 37.78
N ILE A 67 25.19 16.03 37.32
CA ILE A 67 25.19 17.27 36.58
C ILE A 67 24.19 18.25 37.21
N ASN A 68 24.57 19.49 37.36
CA ASN A 68 23.66 20.57 37.75
C ASN A 68 22.64 20.81 36.59
N LEU A 69 21.43 20.35 36.79
CA LEU A 69 20.32 20.44 35.85
C LEU A 69 19.54 21.72 36.04
N THR A 70 19.23 22.43 34.95
CA THR A 70 18.29 23.56 34.97
C THR A 70 16.87 23.07 35.27
N ASN A 71 16.01 23.95 35.77
CA ASN A 71 14.61 23.60 36.05
C ASN A 71 13.88 23.03 34.84
N LYS A 72 14.12 23.58 33.63
CA LYS A 72 13.54 23.09 32.39
C LYS A 72 14.02 21.68 32.04
N GLN A 73 15.29 21.35 32.28
CA GLN A 73 15.85 20.01 32.10
C GLN A 73 15.27 19.00 33.09
N LYS A 74 15.07 19.39 34.35
CA LYS A 74 14.43 18.55 35.38
C LYS A 74 12.99 18.18 35.00
N ILE A 75 12.22 19.15 34.51
CA ILE A 75 10.84 18.91 34.04
C ILE A 75 10.84 17.94 32.88
N PHE A 76 11.64 18.21 31.84
CA PHE A 76 11.76 17.34 30.66
C PHE A 76 12.14 15.89 31.01
N ILE A 77 13.12 15.70 31.90
CA ILE A 77 13.54 14.39 32.36
C ILE A 77 12.40 13.65 33.06
N LYS A 78 11.64 14.37 33.92
CA LYS A 78 10.49 13.81 34.64
C LYS A 78 9.39 13.36 33.67
N GLU A 79 9.12 14.14 32.64
CA GLU A 79 8.11 13.81 31.60
C GLU A 79 8.54 12.62 30.73
N VAL A 80 9.82 12.56 30.33
CA VAL A 80 10.33 11.50 29.44
C VAL A 80 10.55 10.19 30.19
N LYS A 81 10.87 10.26 31.50
CA LYS A 81 11.15 9.08 32.33
C LYS A 81 9.89 8.23 32.52
N GLY A 82 9.92 7.01 31.99
CA GLY A 82 8.78 6.07 32.07
C GLY A 82 7.71 6.25 30.99
N ALA A 83 7.77 7.34 30.22
CA ALA A 83 6.81 7.58 29.14
C ALA A 83 6.90 6.51 28.04
N SER A 84 5.77 6.10 27.52
CA SER A 84 5.67 5.26 26.32
C SER A 84 6.25 5.99 25.09
N PHE A 85 6.48 5.26 24.01
CA PHE A 85 6.98 5.88 22.78
C PHE A 85 6.07 6.98 22.23
N GLU A 86 4.76 6.77 22.23
CA GLU A 86 3.78 7.76 21.73
C GLU A 86 3.71 9.00 22.65
N GLU A 87 3.78 8.80 23.96
CA GLU A 87 3.85 9.92 24.92
C GLU A 87 5.13 10.72 24.74
N GLN A 88 6.29 10.06 24.56
CA GLN A 88 7.55 10.75 24.30
C GLN A 88 7.48 11.60 23.03
N LYS A 89 6.84 11.13 21.97
CA LYS A 89 6.66 11.87 20.74
C LYS A 89 5.89 13.18 20.94
N ASN A 90 4.84 13.14 21.76
CA ASN A 90 4.07 14.33 22.15
C ASN A 90 4.91 15.27 23.02
N ILE A 91 5.63 14.75 24.01
CA ILE A 91 6.51 15.53 24.88
C ILE A 91 7.59 16.25 24.05
N LEU A 92 8.27 15.52 23.15
CA LEU A 92 9.32 16.08 22.30
C LEU A 92 8.84 17.21 21.40
N SER A 93 7.56 17.19 20.98
CA SER A 93 6.99 18.27 20.15
C SER A 93 6.88 19.62 20.87
N ASN A 94 6.92 19.62 22.21
CA ASN A 94 6.85 20.83 23.04
C ASN A 94 8.23 21.47 23.29
N TYR A 95 9.32 20.83 22.82
CA TYR A 95 10.69 21.30 23.02
C TYR A 95 11.39 21.56 21.68
N SER A 96 12.27 22.58 21.65
CA SER A 96 13.05 22.86 20.46
C SER A 96 14.10 21.75 20.19
N LYS A 97 14.41 21.55 18.91
CA LYS A 97 15.42 20.57 18.51
C LYS A 97 16.79 20.84 19.19
N SER A 98 17.20 22.12 19.26
CA SER A 98 18.44 22.54 19.91
C SER A 98 18.48 22.21 21.42
N PHE A 99 17.34 22.30 22.11
CA PHE A 99 17.25 21.90 23.51
C PHE A 99 17.44 20.39 23.66
N ILE A 100 16.80 19.60 22.81
CA ILE A 100 16.90 18.13 22.83
C ILE A 100 18.34 17.70 22.52
N ASP A 101 18.95 18.29 21.48
CA ASP A 101 20.32 17.97 21.09
C ASP A 101 21.30 18.32 22.23
N ASN A 102 21.14 19.47 22.90
CA ASN A 102 21.96 19.85 24.07
C ASN A 102 21.86 18.83 25.24
N ILE A 103 20.66 18.28 25.49
CA ILE A 103 20.46 17.26 26.55
C ILE A 103 21.13 15.94 26.14
N ILE A 104 21.16 15.60 24.86
CA ILE A 104 21.86 14.41 24.34
C ILE A 104 23.35 14.60 24.45
N ASP A 105 23.88 15.75 24.02
CA ASP A 105 25.32 16.06 24.04
C ASP A 105 25.86 16.06 25.48
N LYS A 106 25.06 16.51 26.46
CA LYS A 106 25.35 16.42 27.88
C LYS A 106 25.19 15.02 28.47
N ASN A 107 24.93 14.02 27.63
CA ASN A 107 24.73 12.62 28.08
C ASN A 107 23.64 12.43 29.14
N ILE A 108 22.67 13.34 29.23
CA ILE A 108 21.53 13.24 30.15
C ILE A 108 20.52 12.21 29.68
N ILE A 109 20.29 12.17 28.39
CA ILE A 109 19.44 11.17 27.72
C ILE A 109 20.22 10.46 26.61
N GLU A 110 19.82 9.23 26.32
CA GLU A 110 20.36 8.41 25.25
C GLU A 110 19.30 8.10 24.21
N LYS A 111 19.64 8.25 22.93
CA LYS A 111 18.81 7.82 21.81
C LYS A 111 18.96 6.32 21.61
N LYS A 112 17.87 5.55 21.77
CA LYS A 112 17.85 4.14 21.34
C LYS A 112 16.91 3.95 20.16
N VAL A 113 17.37 3.21 19.17
CA VAL A 113 16.52 2.86 18.01
C VAL A 113 15.28 2.12 18.51
N TYR A 114 14.12 2.68 18.23
CA TYR A 114 12.85 2.08 18.56
C TYR A 114 12.26 1.42 17.31
N LYS A 115 12.09 0.11 17.37
CA LYS A 115 11.34 -0.62 16.34
C LYS A 115 9.87 -0.53 16.70
N GLU A 116 9.10 0.27 15.97
CA GLU A 116 7.64 0.28 16.10
C GLU A 116 7.12 -1.16 15.99
N LYS A 117 6.41 -1.60 17.02
CA LYS A 117 5.67 -2.87 16.92
C LYS A 117 4.60 -2.67 15.83
N PRO A 118 4.39 -3.65 14.95
CA PRO A 118 3.32 -3.55 13.97
C PRO A 118 2.02 -3.28 14.73
N ASN A 119 1.28 -2.27 14.25
CA ASN A 119 -0.03 -1.93 14.80
C ASN A 119 -0.89 -3.18 14.96
N LEU A 120 -1.64 -3.24 16.04
CA LEU A 120 -2.59 -4.25 16.47
C LEU A 120 -2.86 -5.34 15.43
N LYS A 121 -2.56 -6.58 15.79
CA LYS A 121 -3.01 -7.76 15.03
C LYS A 121 -4.54 -7.71 15.01
N LEU A 122 -5.11 -7.10 13.98
CA LEU A 122 -6.53 -7.18 13.74
C LEU A 122 -6.89 -8.66 13.61
N ASP A 123 -7.82 -9.09 14.43
CA ASP A 123 -8.35 -10.45 14.36
C ASP A 123 -9.36 -10.51 13.22
N TRP A 124 -8.89 -10.93 12.06
CA TRP A 124 -9.69 -11.03 10.84
C TRP A 124 -10.91 -11.95 11.00
N GLN A 125 -10.90 -12.84 12.00
CA GLN A 125 -12.03 -13.73 12.30
C GLN A 125 -13.21 -12.95 12.87
N LYS A 126 -12.95 -11.93 13.68
CA LYS A 126 -13.99 -11.11 14.32
C LYS A 126 -14.69 -10.13 13.39
N ILE A 127 -14.18 -9.93 12.17
CA ILE A 127 -14.81 -9.04 11.20
C ILE A 127 -16.09 -9.69 10.66
N LYS A 128 -17.23 -9.10 10.96
CA LYS A 128 -18.55 -9.53 10.46
C LYS A 128 -18.95 -8.64 9.28
N LEU A 129 -18.84 -9.16 8.05
CA LEU A 129 -19.34 -8.50 6.86
C LEU A 129 -20.86 -8.69 6.73
N LYS A 130 -21.50 -7.82 5.95
CA LYS A 130 -22.91 -7.97 5.56
C LYS A 130 -23.11 -9.35 4.92
N LYS A 131 -24.22 -10.00 5.23
CA LYS A 131 -24.62 -11.28 4.61
C LYS A 131 -24.85 -11.04 3.11
N LEU A 132 -24.26 -11.87 2.28
CA LEU A 132 -24.47 -11.83 0.85
C LEU A 132 -25.85 -12.42 0.49
N SER A 133 -26.46 -11.95 -0.61
CA SER A 133 -27.60 -12.63 -1.22
C SER A 133 -27.16 -13.99 -1.78
N LEU A 134 -28.11 -14.85 -2.11
CA LEU A 134 -27.82 -16.18 -2.70
C LEU A 134 -26.97 -16.06 -3.97
N GLN A 135 -27.29 -15.11 -4.85
CA GLN A 135 -26.56 -14.88 -6.09
C GLN A 135 -25.15 -14.34 -5.82
N GLN A 136 -25.01 -13.35 -4.92
CA GLN A 136 -23.70 -12.79 -4.54
C GLN A 136 -22.80 -13.88 -3.92
N ASP A 137 -23.37 -14.75 -3.10
CA ASP A 137 -22.60 -15.83 -2.47
C ASP A 137 -22.18 -16.90 -3.50
N ALA A 138 -23.07 -17.26 -4.43
CA ALA A 138 -22.74 -18.15 -5.54
C ALA A 138 -21.60 -17.60 -6.41
N VAL A 139 -21.65 -16.28 -6.75
CA VAL A 139 -20.60 -15.63 -7.51
C VAL A 139 -19.28 -15.54 -6.73
N TYR A 140 -19.33 -15.23 -5.44
CA TYR A 140 -18.16 -15.24 -4.58
C TYR A 140 -17.49 -16.63 -4.55
N ASN A 141 -18.26 -17.70 -4.36
CA ASN A 141 -17.75 -19.07 -4.34
C ASN A 141 -17.16 -19.48 -5.70
N LYS A 142 -17.81 -19.10 -6.81
CA LYS A 142 -17.27 -19.29 -8.16
C LYS A 142 -15.91 -18.57 -8.38
N ILE A 143 -15.76 -17.36 -7.86
CA ILE A 143 -14.48 -16.63 -7.90
C ILE A 143 -13.42 -17.38 -7.08
N LEU A 144 -13.74 -17.81 -5.86
CA LEU A 144 -12.79 -18.55 -5.02
C LEU A 144 -12.38 -19.88 -5.67
N GLU A 145 -13.29 -20.61 -6.30
CA GLU A 145 -12.97 -21.84 -7.04
C GLU A 145 -11.95 -21.56 -8.15
N LYS A 146 -12.10 -20.45 -8.88
CA LYS A 146 -11.15 -20.05 -9.94
C LYS A 146 -9.78 -19.69 -9.38
N ILE A 147 -9.74 -18.93 -8.29
CA ILE A 147 -8.50 -18.58 -7.56
C ILE A 147 -7.77 -19.85 -7.10
N ASN A 148 -8.49 -20.82 -6.55
CA ASN A 148 -7.91 -22.04 -6.02
C ASN A 148 -7.33 -22.98 -7.09
N LYS A 149 -7.73 -22.84 -8.37
CA LYS A 149 -7.19 -23.64 -9.50
C LYS A 149 -5.71 -23.39 -9.80
N LYS A 150 -5.05 -22.45 -9.13
CA LYS A 150 -3.61 -22.09 -9.25
C LYS A 150 -3.12 -21.79 -10.67
N LYS A 151 -4.03 -21.62 -11.62
CA LYS A 151 -3.73 -21.15 -12.98
C LYS A 151 -4.04 -19.67 -13.04
N TYR A 152 -3.00 -18.83 -13.18
CA TYR A 152 -3.20 -17.39 -13.32
C TYR A 152 -4.15 -17.08 -14.47
N LYS A 153 -5.23 -16.41 -14.15
CA LYS A 153 -6.21 -15.89 -15.11
C LYS A 153 -6.95 -14.72 -14.47
N PRO A 154 -6.96 -13.53 -15.11
CA PRO A 154 -7.78 -12.44 -14.61
C PRO A 154 -9.25 -12.83 -14.53
N ILE A 155 -9.94 -12.33 -13.53
CA ILE A 155 -11.38 -12.57 -13.33
C ILE A 155 -12.11 -11.26 -13.58
N PHE A 156 -13.12 -11.29 -14.46
CA PHE A 156 -14.02 -10.17 -14.65
C PHE A 156 -15.33 -10.42 -13.91
N LEU A 157 -15.64 -9.52 -12.97
CA LEU A 157 -16.90 -9.47 -12.24
C LEU A 157 -17.80 -8.42 -12.89
N ASP A 158 -18.69 -8.89 -13.75
CA ASP A 158 -19.73 -8.10 -14.39
C ASP A 158 -20.95 -8.00 -13.47
N GLY A 159 -21.56 -6.84 -13.38
CA GLY A 159 -22.81 -6.69 -12.64
C GLY A 159 -23.38 -5.29 -12.77
N VAL A 160 -24.69 -5.21 -12.92
CA VAL A 160 -25.39 -3.93 -13.00
C VAL A 160 -25.12 -3.04 -11.79
N THR A 161 -25.31 -1.74 -11.95
CA THR A 161 -25.18 -0.79 -10.84
C THR A 161 -26.18 -1.17 -9.73
N GLY A 162 -25.67 -1.25 -8.49
CA GLY A 162 -26.51 -1.66 -7.34
C GLY A 162 -26.59 -3.17 -7.10
N SER A 163 -26.02 -4.05 -7.96
CA SER A 163 -26.03 -5.51 -7.76
C SER A 163 -25.19 -6.02 -6.58
N GLY A 164 -24.46 -5.13 -5.90
CA GLY A 164 -23.65 -5.50 -4.75
C GLY A 164 -22.25 -6.06 -5.10
N LYS A 165 -21.69 -5.68 -6.24
CA LYS A 165 -20.29 -6.01 -6.61
C LYS A 165 -19.31 -5.73 -5.46
N THR A 166 -19.52 -4.60 -4.78
CA THR A 166 -18.69 -4.19 -3.64
C THR A 166 -18.73 -5.18 -2.48
N GLU A 167 -19.90 -5.71 -2.14
CA GLU A 167 -20.07 -6.71 -1.09
C GLU A 167 -19.31 -7.99 -1.44
N VAL A 168 -19.36 -8.41 -2.70
CA VAL A 168 -18.65 -9.59 -3.18
C VAL A 168 -17.14 -9.38 -3.05
N TYR A 169 -16.61 -8.27 -3.54
CA TYR A 169 -15.16 -8.08 -3.42
C TYR A 169 -14.71 -7.73 -1.99
N PHE A 170 -15.56 -7.17 -1.12
CA PHE A 170 -15.24 -7.04 0.31
C PHE A 170 -15.06 -8.42 0.96
N LYS A 171 -15.87 -9.41 0.56
CA LYS A 171 -15.71 -10.78 1.05
C LYS A 171 -14.40 -11.40 0.55
N LEU A 172 -13.98 -11.10 -0.69
CA LEU A 172 -12.68 -11.48 -1.22
C LEU A 172 -11.54 -10.80 -0.43
N ILE A 173 -11.63 -9.50 -0.16
CA ILE A 173 -10.65 -8.78 0.69
C ILE A 173 -10.49 -9.51 2.02
N LYS A 174 -11.60 -9.81 2.72
CA LYS A 174 -11.55 -10.54 4.00
C LYS A 174 -10.85 -11.89 3.85
N HIS A 175 -11.12 -12.65 2.80
CA HIS A 175 -10.47 -13.94 2.53
C HIS A 175 -8.95 -13.80 2.44
N PHE A 176 -8.45 -12.81 1.68
CA PHE A 176 -7.00 -12.60 1.54
C PHE A 176 -6.35 -12.08 2.82
N LEU A 177 -7.03 -11.22 3.57
CA LEU A 177 -6.55 -10.74 4.87
C LEU A 177 -6.45 -11.88 5.89
N PHE A 178 -7.41 -12.77 5.91
CA PHE A 178 -7.38 -13.98 6.74
C PHE A 178 -6.14 -14.84 6.42
N ASN A 179 -5.78 -14.94 5.14
CA ASN A 179 -4.58 -15.63 4.65
C ASN A 179 -3.29 -14.78 4.78
N LYS A 180 -3.30 -13.69 5.55
CA LYS A 180 -2.15 -12.80 5.80
C LYS A 180 -1.53 -12.24 4.52
N LYS A 181 -2.34 -12.01 3.49
CA LYS A 181 -1.95 -11.38 2.23
C LYS A 181 -2.31 -9.91 2.23
N GLN A 182 -1.54 -9.12 1.49
CA GLN A 182 -1.83 -7.71 1.24
C GLN A 182 -2.83 -7.58 0.08
N VAL A 183 -3.65 -6.56 0.13
CA VAL A 183 -4.69 -6.27 -0.86
C VAL A 183 -4.49 -4.87 -1.44
N LEU A 184 -4.57 -4.76 -2.75
CA LEU A 184 -4.62 -3.50 -3.47
C LEU A 184 -6.01 -3.34 -4.08
N VAL A 185 -6.66 -2.20 -3.81
CA VAL A 185 -7.90 -1.80 -4.47
C VAL A 185 -7.61 -0.53 -5.27
N LEU A 186 -7.74 -0.62 -6.58
CA LEU A 186 -7.69 0.53 -7.47
C LEU A 186 -9.11 1.04 -7.69
N ILE A 187 -9.30 2.34 -7.50
CA ILE A 187 -10.57 3.04 -7.65
C ILE A 187 -10.31 4.34 -8.40
N PRO A 188 -11.19 4.77 -9.32
CA PRO A 188 -11.09 6.09 -9.94
C PRO A 188 -10.98 7.21 -8.88
N GLU A 189 -10.19 8.25 -9.13
CA GLU A 189 -9.97 9.34 -8.14
C GLU A 189 -11.28 9.96 -7.65
N ILE A 190 -12.26 10.11 -8.54
CA ILE A 190 -13.60 10.64 -8.22
C ILE A 190 -14.37 9.69 -7.30
N ALA A 191 -14.22 8.38 -7.51
CA ALA A 191 -14.88 7.34 -6.71
C ALA A 191 -14.17 7.07 -5.37
N LEU A 192 -12.91 7.55 -5.19
CA LEU A 192 -12.18 7.50 -3.92
C LEU A 192 -12.77 8.48 -2.90
N SER A 193 -14.09 8.47 -2.80
CA SER A 193 -14.89 9.37 -1.99
C SER A 193 -14.88 8.97 -0.52
N LYS A 194 -15.22 9.94 0.35
CA LYS A 194 -15.49 9.67 1.77
C LYS A 194 -16.51 8.54 1.95
N GLN A 195 -17.46 8.39 1.01
CA GLN A 195 -18.49 7.37 1.03
C GLN A 195 -17.92 5.95 0.91
N TRP A 196 -17.02 5.68 -0.05
CA TRP A 196 -16.38 4.37 -0.19
C TRP A 196 -15.54 4.02 1.04
N ILE A 197 -14.75 4.99 1.53
CA ILE A 197 -13.92 4.81 2.74
C ILE A 197 -14.80 4.53 3.97
N SER A 198 -15.91 5.25 4.14
CA SER A 198 -16.87 5.01 5.23
C SER A 198 -17.51 3.63 5.11
N ARG A 199 -17.89 3.21 3.91
CA ARG A 199 -18.45 1.87 3.63
C ARG A 199 -17.42 0.78 3.99
N PHE A 200 -16.17 0.96 3.61
CA PHE A 200 -15.09 0.06 4.00
C PHE A 200 -14.92 0.01 5.53
N TYR A 201 -14.84 1.17 6.18
CA TYR A 201 -14.72 1.25 7.64
C TYR A 201 -15.90 0.56 8.35
N ASN A 202 -17.11 0.77 7.87
CA ASN A 202 -18.30 0.11 8.45
C ASN A 202 -18.24 -1.41 8.33
N ALA A 203 -17.67 -1.92 7.24
CA ALA A 203 -17.50 -3.34 6.99
C ALA A 203 -16.37 -3.97 7.79
N PHE A 204 -15.20 -3.32 7.84
CA PHE A 204 -13.98 -3.90 8.38
C PHE A 204 -13.58 -3.37 9.75
N LYS A 205 -14.17 -2.25 10.22
CA LYS A 205 -13.87 -1.57 11.49
C LYS A 205 -12.44 -1.03 11.60
N PHE A 206 -11.77 -0.87 10.45
CA PHE A 206 -10.52 -0.13 10.34
C PHE A 206 -10.49 0.65 9.00
N TYR A 207 -9.65 1.67 8.93
CA TYR A 207 -9.48 2.44 7.70
C TYR A 207 -8.46 1.78 6.79
N PRO A 208 -8.74 1.66 5.47
CA PRO A 208 -7.72 1.27 4.51
C PRO A 208 -6.70 2.39 4.39
N LEU A 209 -5.48 2.06 4.01
CA LEU A 209 -4.51 3.08 3.67
C LEU A 209 -4.88 3.70 2.32
N VAL A 210 -5.01 5.02 2.29
CA VAL A 210 -5.33 5.77 1.07
C VAL A 210 -4.05 6.27 0.41
N TRP A 211 -3.86 5.91 -0.87
CA TRP A 211 -2.75 6.39 -1.70
C TRP A 211 -3.26 7.26 -2.84
N ASN A 212 -2.96 8.55 -2.77
CA ASN A 212 -3.32 9.53 -3.81
C ASN A 212 -2.26 10.65 -3.90
N SER A 213 -2.45 11.56 -4.85
CA SER A 213 -1.57 12.71 -5.09
C SER A 213 -1.47 13.67 -3.90
N LYS A 214 -2.53 13.81 -3.11
CA LYS A 214 -2.65 14.75 -1.97
C LYS A 214 -1.84 14.34 -0.73
N VAL A 215 -1.37 13.10 -0.66
CA VAL A 215 -0.53 12.64 0.46
C VAL A 215 0.83 13.32 0.39
N ASN A 216 1.28 13.97 1.46
CA ASN A 216 2.59 14.63 1.51
C ASN A 216 3.75 13.63 1.44
N GLN A 217 4.94 14.10 1.03
CA GLN A 217 6.11 13.25 0.76
C GLN A 217 6.59 12.46 1.98
N SER A 218 6.61 13.06 3.16
CA SER A 218 7.01 12.37 4.40
C SER A 218 6.08 11.20 4.72
N LYS A 219 4.78 11.42 4.58
CA LYS A 219 3.77 10.37 4.77
C LYS A 219 3.84 9.30 3.69
N LYS A 220 4.12 9.70 2.43
CA LYS A 220 4.37 8.75 1.32
C LYS A 220 5.56 7.85 1.59
N LYS A 221 6.68 8.40 2.12
CA LYS A 221 7.85 7.61 2.53
C LYS A 221 7.45 6.53 3.54
N LYS A 222 6.79 6.91 4.63
CA LYS A 222 6.36 5.95 5.67
C LYS A 222 5.43 4.87 5.09
N ILE A 223 4.44 5.27 4.31
CA ILE A 223 3.51 4.35 3.65
C ILE A 223 4.25 3.34 2.77
N TRP A 224 5.17 3.83 1.92
CA TRP A 224 5.96 3.01 1.02
C TRP A 224 6.76 1.95 1.78
N GLN A 225 7.43 2.37 2.87
CA GLN A 225 8.21 1.48 3.73
C GLN A 225 7.34 0.47 4.47
N ASP A 226 6.21 0.90 5.03
CA ASP A 226 5.28 0.01 5.72
C ASP A 226 4.64 -1.03 4.77
N ILE A 227 4.47 -0.69 3.48
CA ILE A 227 3.99 -1.63 2.46
C ILE A 227 5.05 -2.70 2.14
N ILE A 228 6.30 -2.31 1.90
CA ILE A 228 7.38 -3.25 1.56
C ILE A 228 7.72 -4.17 2.74
N GLU A 229 7.57 -3.67 3.97
CA GLU A 229 7.74 -4.44 5.20
C GLU A 229 6.52 -5.33 5.53
N GLY A 230 5.43 -5.20 4.79
CA GLY A 230 4.20 -5.98 5.00
C GLY A 230 3.39 -5.57 6.23
N LYS A 231 3.59 -4.36 6.75
CA LYS A 231 2.85 -3.80 7.90
C LYS A 231 1.45 -3.33 7.52
N ILE A 232 1.25 -2.93 6.26
CA ILE A 232 -0.03 -2.47 5.73
C ILE A 232 -0.70 -3.61 4.98
N ASN A 233 -1.96 -3.89 5.35
CA ASN A 233 -2.71 -5.01 4.81
C ASN A 233 -3.60 -4.61 3.63
N VAL A 234 -4.20 -3.42 3.65
CA VAL A 234 -5.10 -2.93 2.59
C VAL A 234 -4.68 -1.53 2.15
N VAL A 235 -4.45 -1.39 0.86
CA VAL A 235 -4.22 -0.10 0.21
C VAL A 235 -5.36 0.14 -0.76
N VAL A 236 -5.95 1.32 -0.71
CA VAL A 236 -6.85 1.83 -1.73
C VAL A 236 -6.23 3.05 -2.38
N GLY A 237 -6.31 3.16 -3.68
CA GLY A 237 -5.73 4.29 -4.38
C GLY A 237 -6.11 4.40 -5.83
N ALA A 238 -5.72 5.53 -6.43
CA ALA A 238 -5.84 5.76 -7.85
C ALA A 238 -4.71 5.03 -8.62
N ARG A 239 -4.63 5.28 -9.92
CA ARG A 239 -3.70 4.65 -10.88
C ARG A 239 -2.25 4.47 -10.37
N SER A 240 -1.67 5.45 -9.67
CA SER A 240 -0.29 5.36 -9.20
C SER A 240 -0.04 4.33 -8.11
N ALA A 241 -1.08 3.88 -7.39
CA ALA A 241 -0.95 2.86 -6.36
C ALA A 241 -0.48 1.50 -6.91
N ILE A 242 -0.61 1.28 -8.22
CA ILE A 242 -0.13 0.06 -8.87
C ILE A 242 1.38 -0.14 -8.75
N PHE A 243 2.16 0.94 -8.61
CA PHE A 243 3.61 0.86 -8.50
C PHE A 243 4.11 0.62 -7.07
N LEU A 244 3.24 0.58 -6.07
CA LEU A 244 3.65 0.32 -4.68
C LEU A 244 4.31 -1.06 -4.53
N PRO A 245 5.41 -1.17 -3.74
CA PRO A 245 6.26 -2.36 -3.67
C PRO A 245 5.74 -3.40 -2.67
N PHE A 246 4.55 -3.93 -2.87
CA PHE A 246 3.99 -4.95 -1.99
C PHE A 246 4.93 -6.15 -1.82
N SER A 247 5.07 -6.62 -0.58
CA SER A 247 5.87 -7.82 -0.26
C SER A 247 5.05 -9.12 -0.34
N LYS A 248 3.75 -9.04 -0.06
CA LYS A 248 2.85 -10.20 0.02
C LYS A 248 1.50 -9.93 -0.67
N LEU A 249 1.53 -9.28 -1.85
CA LEU A 249 0.30 -9.01 -2.60
C LEU A 249 -0.43 -10.31 -2.91
N GLY A 250 -1.66 -10.44 -2.42
CA GLY A 250 -2.53 -11.58 -2.67
C GLY A 250 -3.53 -11.32 -3.78
N ILE A 251 -4.15 -10.14 -3.75
CA ILE A 251 -5.15 -9.78 -4.76
C ILE A 251 -5.09 -8.29 -5.10
N THR A 252 -5.33 -8.00 -6.36
CA THR A 252 -5.63 -6.65 -6.86
C THR A 252 -7.08 -6.60 -7.32
N ILE A 253 -7.81 -5.61 -6.85
CA ILE A 253 -9.18 -5.34 -7.29
C ILE A 253 -9.18 -4.02 -8.04
N ILE A 254 -9.78 -3.99 -9.21
CA ILE A 254 -9.95 -2.77 -10.01
C ILE A 254 -11.45 -2.50 -10.12
N ASP A 255 -11.91 -1.53 -9.35
CA ASP A 255 -13.33 -1.12 -9.39
C ASP A 255 -13.55 -0.12 -10.52
N GLU A 256 -14.69 -0.23 -11.21
CA GLU A 256 -15.00 0.51 -12.45
C GLU A 256 -13.82 0.47 -13.45
N GLU A 257 -13.41 -0.75 -13.86
CA GLU A 257 -12.21 -1.01 -14.66
C GLU A 257 -12.18 -0.29 -16.02
N ASN A 258 -13.35 0.12 -16.50
CA ASN A 258 -13.55 0.87 -17.74
C ASN A 258 -13.25 2.36 -17.62
N ASP A 259 -13.07 2.89 -16.39
CA ASP A 259 -12.87 4.31 -16.16
C ASP A 259 -11.58 4.82 -16.82
N ILE A 260 -11.71 5.92 -17.57
CA ILE A 260 -10.59 6.53 -18.32
C ILE A 260 -9.48 7.05 -17.41
N SER A 261 -9.77 7.36 -16.13
CA SER A 261 -8.78 7.87 -15.17
C SER A 261 -7.67 6.86 -14.85
N TYR A 262 -7.84 5.59 -15.21
CA TYR A 262 -6.76 4.59 -15.12
C TYR A 262 -5.66 4.81 -16.16
N LYS A 263 -5.94 5.54 -17.24
CA LYS A 263 -4.93 5.96 -18.20
C LYS A 263 -4.26 7.24 -17.73
N GLN A 264 -2.94 7.24 -17.63
CA GLN A 264 -2.14 8.43 -17.45
C GLN A 264 -1.73 8.94 -18.82
N GLU A 265 -2.08 10.19 -19.13
CA GLU A 265 -1.80 10.82 -20.43
C GLU A 265 -0.51 11.64 -20.43
N GLU A 266 -0.06 12.07 -19.25
CA GLU A 266 1.22 12.73 -19.06
C GLU A 266 2.38 11.73 -19.01
N ASN A 267 3.57 12.18 -19.37
CA ASN A 267 4.77 11.33 -19.39
C ASN A 267 5.20 10.92 -17.95
N PRO A 268 5.35 9.64 -17.66
CA PRO A 268 5.22 8.49 -18.55
C PRO A 268 3.76 8.08 -18.78
N ILE A 269 3.38 7.84 -20.02
CA ILE A 269 2.05 7.35 -20.40
C ILE A 269 1.93 5.86 -20.05
N TYR A 270 0.87 5.50 -19.31
CA TYR A 270 0.55 4.10 -19.00
C TYR A 270 -0.93 3.92 -18.65
N ASN A 271 -1.41 2.68 -18.74
CA ASN A 271 -2.73 2.30 -18.24
C ASN A 271 -2.59 1.40 -17.00
N ALA A 272 -3.10 1.87 -15.85
CA ALA A 272 -2.95 1.17 -14.57
C ALA A 272 -3.68 -0.18 -14.56
N ARG A 273 -4.79 -0.35 -15.30
CA ARG A 273 -5.50 -1.62 -15.46
C ARG A 273 -4.58 -2.66 -16.12
N ASP A 274 -3.93 -2.31 -17.22
CA ASP A 274 -3.04 -3.21 -17.96
C ASP A 274 -1.79 -3.55 -17.12
N MET A 275 -1.23 -2.52 -16.42
CA MET A 275 -0.14 -2.72 -15.47
C MET A 275 -0.54 -3.70 -14.37
N ALA A 276 -1.77 -3.60 -13.84
CA ALA A 276 -2.26 -4.46 -12.77
C ALA A 276 -2.39 -5.93 -13.22
N VAL A 277 -2.89 -6.18 -14.41
CA VAL A 277 -2.98 -7.53 -14.97
C VAL A 277 -1.60 -8.18 -15.05
N VAL A 278 -0.61 -7.45 -15.58
CA VAL A 278 0.75 -8.00 -15.71
C VAL A 278 1.45 -8.10 -14.37
N LYS A 279 1.31 -7.11 -13.49
CA LYS A 279 1.87 -7.16 -12.13
C LYS A 279 1.34 -8.38 -11.36
N SER A 280 0.04 -8.63 -11.44
CA SER A 280 -0.57 -9.78 -10.77
C SER A 280 -0.03 -11.10 -11.33
N LYS A 281 0.16 -11.21 -12.65
CA LYS A 281 0.78 -12.38 -13.28
C LYS A 281 2.20 -12.62 -12.77
N ILE A 282 3.04 -11.59 -12.73
CA ILE A 282 4.43 -11.68 -12.27
C ILE A 282 4.51 -12.02 -10.79
N ASN A 283 3.63 -11.44 -9.97
CA ASN A 283 3.61 -11.69 -8.54
C ASN A 283 2.98 -13.04 -8.17
N LEU A 284 2.31 -13.72 -9.10
CA LEU A 284 1.46 -14.88 -8.83
C LEU A 284 0.37 -14.52 -7.81
N SER A 285 -0.22 -13.34 -7.96
CA SER A 285 -1.35 -12.85 -7.18
C SER A 285 -2.60 -12.81 -8.04
N ASP A 286 -3.76 -12.82 -7.41
CA ASP A 286 -5.02 -12.78 -8.14
C ASP A 286 -5.40 -11.36 -8.55
N ILE A 287 -6.27 -11.25 -9.54
CA ILE A 287 -6.84 -9.97 -9.98
C ILE A 287 -8.30 -10.12 -10.34
N VAL A 288 -9.10 -9.18 -9.84
CA VAL A 288 -10.53 -9.06 -10.18
C VAL A 288 -10.78 -7.67 -10.75
N LEU A 289 -11.22 -7.65 -12.01
CA LEU A 289 -11.72 -6.45 -12.68
C LEU A 289 -13.23 -6.38 -12.44
N VAL A 290 -13.73 -5.23 -12.06
CA VAL A 290 -15.14 -5.04 -11.65
C VAL A 290 -15.73 -3.90 -12.46
N SER A 291 -16.85 -4.12 -13.14
CA SER A 291 -17.59 -3.06 -13.82
C SER A 291 -19.02 -3.46 -14.13
N ALA A 292 -19.88 -2.46 -14.36
CA ALA A 292 -21.20 -2.63 -14.95
C ALA A 292 -21.16 -2.50 -16.48
N THR A 293 -20.16 -1.81 -17.00
CA THR A 293 -19.96 -1.48 -18.42
C THR A 293 -18.51 -1.78 -18.78
N PRO A 294 -18.17 -3.04 -19.13
CA PRO A 294 -16.77 -3.40 -19.37
C PRO A 294 -16.13 -2.61 -20.51
N SER A 295 -14.85 -2.37 -20.39
CA SER A 295 -14.05 -1.89 -21.53
C SER A 295 -14.06 -2.90 -22.68
N LEU A 296 -13.84 -2.42 -23.91
CA LEU A 296 -13.79 -3.29 -25.08
C LEU A 296 -12.71 -4.38 -24.95
N GLU A 297 -11.57 -4.04 -24.35
CA GLU A 297 -10.48 -4.97 -24.11
C GLU A 297 -10.89 -6.06 -23.11
N THR A 298 -11.52 -5.69 -21.99
CA THR A 298 -12.01 -6.66 -21.00
C THR A 298 -13.09 -7.56 -21.59
N TYR A 299 -14.04 -6.98 -22.33
CA TYR A 299 -15.08 -7.73 -23.03
C TYR A 299 -14.47 -8.74 -24.02
N ASN A 300 -13.55 -8.29 -24.89
CA ASN A 300 -12.91 -9.16 -25.86
C ASN A 300 -12.06 -10.27 -25.21
N ASN A 301 -11.31 -9.93 -24.16
CA ASN A 301 -10.53 -10.91 -23.41
C ASN A 301 -11.42 -11.96 -22.72
N THR A 302 -12.59 -11.56 -22.27
CA THR A 302 -13.59 -12.45 -21.68
C THR A 302 -14.19 -13.38 -22.75
N LYS A 303 -14.62 -12.82 -23.87
CA LYS A 303 -15.16 -13.57 -25.02
C LYS A 303 -14.16 -14.61 -25.54
N ASN A 304 -12.88 -14.25 -25.62
CA ASN A 304 -11.79 -15.12 -26.04
C ASN A 304 -11.29 -16.06 -24.93
N LYS A 305 -12.00 -16.16 -23.81
CA LYS A 305 -11.65 -17.01 -22.66
C LYS A 305 -10.26 -16.76 -22.08
N LYS A 306 -9.67 -15.57 -22.33
CA LYS A 306 -8.43 -15.12 -21.69
C LYS A 306 -8.68 -14.67 -20.24
N TYR A 307 -9.86 -14.12 -19.98
CA TYR A 307 -10.35 -13.79 -18.65
C TYR A 307 -11.47 -14.73 -18.23
N ASP A 308 -11.57 -15.00 -16.94
CA ASP A 308 -12.71 -15.69 -16.38
C ASP A 308 -13.87 -14.72 -16.14
N TYR A 309 -15.07 -15.20 -16.38
CA TYR A 309 -16.29 -14.39 -16.32
C TYR A 309 -17.20 -14.81 -15.16
N CYS A 310 -17.60 -13.83 -14.36
CA CYS A 310 -18.60 -13.99 -13.30
C CYS A 310 -19.60 -12.84 -13.41
N LYS A 311 -20.91 -13.13 -13.35
CA LYS A 311 -21.98 -12.15 -13.55
C LYS A 311 -22.91 -12.06 -12.37
N LEU A 312 -23.26 -10.84 -11.96
CA LEU A 312 -24.33 -10.50 -11.03
C LEU A 312 -25.46 -9.85 -11.82
N THR A 313 -26.64 -10.46 -11.85
CA THR A 313 -27.80 -9.97 -12.61
C THR A 313 -28.80 -9.22 -11.75
N ASP A 314 -28.91 -9.59 -10.46
CA ASP A 314 -29.92 -9.07 -9.56
C ASP A 314 -29.46 -7.76 -8.88
N ARG A 315 -30.41 -6.89 -8.60
CA ARG A 315 -30.21 -5.66 -7.83
C ARG A 315 -30.45 -5.87 -6.34
#